data_5b4a2600311feef2c70d4e14c937c5ff
#
_entry.id   5b4a2600311feef2c70d4e14c937c5ff
#
_cell.length_a   1.000
_cell.length_b   1.000
_cell.length_c   1.000
_cell.angle_alpha   90.00
_cell.angle_beta   90.00
_cell.angle_gamma   90.00
#
_symmetry.space_group_name_H-M   'P 1'
#
loop_
_entity.id
_entity.type
_entity.pdbx_description
1 polymer ?
#
loop_
_entity_poly.entity_id
_entity_poly.type
_entity_poly.pdbx_seq_one_letter_code
_entity_poly.pdbx_strand_id
1 'polypeptide(L)'
;MKFQATIRYWRPERKGGLAIAEIPSEHIAPLGGLKQMRVRGKINGADYLSNVWPAGSGRLALSVSKQMMGAAGIGVGDVAEIEVERVAPGANSSR
;
A
#
# COMPACT_ATOMS: atom_id res chain seq x y z
N MET A 1 7.86 -7.37 -5.29
CA MET A 1 7.95 -7.64 -3.85
C MET A 1 6.62 -8.13 -3.35
N LYS A 2 6.65 -9.12 -2.50
CA LYS A 2 5.42 -9.72 -1.97
C LYS A 2 5.55 -9.86 -0.46
N PHE A 3 4.47 -9.53 0.26
CA PHE A 3 4.45 -9.64 1.71
C PHE A 3 3.02 -9.78 2.18
N GLN A 4 2.83 -10.09 3.46
CA GLN A 4 1.53 -10.11 4.09
C GLN A 4 1.45 -8.99 5.11
N ALA A 5 0.29 -8.36 5.20
CA ALA A 5 0.08 -7.29 6.16
C ALA A 5 -1.39 -7.24 6.57
N THR A 6 -1.63 -6.81 7.79
CA THR A 6 -2.98 -6.58 8.27
C THR A 6 -3.43 -5.20 7.83
N ILE A 7 -4.61 -5.14 7.24
CA ILE A 7 -5.21 -3.86 6.84
C ILE A 7 -5.75 -3.19 8.09
N ARG A 8 -5.39 -1.93 8.30
CA ARG A 8 -5.84 -1.19 9.49
C ARG A 8 -6.12 0.25 9.13
N TYR A 9 -6.89 0.94 9.99
CA TYR A 9 -7.11 2.36 9.79
C TYR A 9 -5.84 3.13 10.10
N TRP A 10 -5.55 4.14 9.28
CA TRP A 10 -4.42 5.04 9.52
C TRP A 10 -4.53 5.69 10.90
N ARG A 11 -5.74 6.11 11.25
CA ARG A 11 -6.03 6.63 12.58
C ARG A 11 -7.10 5.73 13.20
N PRO A 12 -6.72 4.86 14.16
CA PRO A 12 -7.69 3.91 14.73
C PRO A 12 -8.91 4.57 15.37
N GLU A 13 -8.76 5.81 15.85
CA GLU A 13 -9.87 6.55 16.44
C GLU A 13 -10.87 7.05 15.40
N ARG A 14 -10.54 6.95 14.12
CA ARG A 14 -11.41 7.43 13.05
C ARG A 14 -11.80 6.28 12.14
N LYS A 15 -12.64 5.41 12.67
CA LYS A 15 -13.13 4.25 11.92
C LYS A 15 -13.88 4.73 10.68
N GLY A 16 -13.67 4.04 9.59
CA GLY A 16 -14.26 4.42 8.30
C GLY A 16 -13.43 5.41 7.51
N GLY A 17 -12.29 5.86 8.07
CA GLY A 17 -11.39 6.74 7.37
C GLY A 17 -10.40 5.98 6.50
N LEU A 18 -9.22 6.57 6.33
CA LEU A 18 -8.17 5.99 5.49
C LEU A 18 -7.65 4.68 6.06
N ALA A 19 -7.62 3.65 5.22
CA ALA A 19 -7.02 2.37 5.59
C ALA A 19 -5.65 2.22 4.96
N ILE A 20 -4.77 1.53 5.66
CA ILE A 20 -3.39 1.34 5.20
C ILE A 20 -2.92 -0.09 5.43
N ALA A 21 -1.85 -0.45 4.73
CA ALA A 21 -1.03 -1.62 5.03
C ALA A 21 0.41 -1.14 5.18
N GLU A 22 1.08 -1.58 6.22
CA GLU A 22 2.45 -1.15 6.46
C GLU A 22 3.41 -1.96 5.60
N ILE A 23 4.33 -1.27 4.91
CA ILE A 23 5.36 -1.92 4.10
C ILE A 23 6.42 -2.47 5.06
N PRO A 24 6.79 -3.76 4.96
CA PRO A 24 7.85 -4.30 5.81
C PRO A 24 9.16 -3.54 5.62
N SER A 25 9.90 -3.36 6.71
CA SER A 25 11.10 -2.53 6.69
C SER A 25 12.14 -2.99 5.66
N GLU A 26 12.25 -4.31 5.45
CA GLU A 26 13.20 -4.84 4.49
C GLU A 26 12.84 -4.52 3.04
N HIS A 27 11.62 -4.09 2.78
CA HIS A 27 11.19 -3.73 1.43
C HIS A 27 11.26 -2.23 1.14
N ILE A 28 11.51 -1.42 2.16
CA ILE A 28 11.46 0.03 2.00
C ILE A 28 12.56 0.52 1.05
N ALA A 29 13.81 0.16 1.32
CA ALA A 29 14.93 0.62 0.48
C ALA A 29 14.83 0.05 -0.95
N PRO A 30 14.55 -1.25 -1.14
CA PRO A 30 14.40 -1.75 -2.51
C PRO A 30 13.26 -1.09 -3.28
N LEU A 31 12.20 -0.67 -2.60
CA LEU A 31 11.08 -0.01 -3.27
C LEU A 31 11.41 1.41 -3.69
N GLY A 32 12.29 2.09 -2.96
CA GLY A 32 12.70 3.45 -3.31
C GLY A 32 12.96 4.35 -2.12
N GLY A 33 12.81 3.83 -0.90
CA GLY A 33 13.11 4.58 0.31
C GLY A 33 11.86 5.18 0.97
N LEU A 34 12.11 5.98 1.99
CA LEU A 34 11.03 6.60 2.78
C LEU A 34 10.58 7.89 2.12
N LYS A 35 9.78 7.76 1.07
CA LYS A 35 9.26 8.91 0.37
C LYS A 35 7.93 8.54 -0.29
N GLN A 36 7.18 9.56 -0.66
CA GLN A 36 5.93 9.35 -1.37
C GLN A 36 6.22 8.83 -2.77
N MET A 37 5.54 7.73 -3.13
CA MET A 37 5.76 7.09 -4.43
C MET A 37 4.44 6.51 -4.93
N ARG A 38 4.29 6.49 -6.25
CA ARG A 38 3.19 5.78 -6.89
C ARG A 38 3.59 4.32 -7.03
N VAL A 39 2.68 3.42 -6.67
CA VAL A 39 2.94 1.97 -6.72
C VAL A 39 1.76 1.25 -7.35
N ARG A 40 2.04 0.04 -7.78
CA ARG A 40 1.02 -0.86 -8.32
C ARG A 40 1.36 -2.29 -7.93
N GLY A 41 0.41 -3.17 -8.10
CA GLY A 41 0.62 -4.59 -7.82
C GLY A 41 -0.68 -5.31 -7.67
N LYS A 42 -0.70 -6.30 -6.79
CA LYS A 42 -1.89 -7.10 -6.52
C LYS A 42 -2.13 -7.18 -5.02
N ILE A 43 -3.39 -7.17 -4.64
CA ILE A 43 -3.80 -7.40 -3.26
C ILE A 43 -4.77 -8.57 -3.28
N ASN A 44 -4.36 -9.69 -2.68
CA ASN A 44 -5.08 -10.96 -2.77
C ASN A 44 -5.43 -11.32 -4.22
N GLY A 45 -4.50 -11.07 -5.14
CA GLY A 45 -4.69 -11.38 -6.55
C GLY A 45 -5.41 -10.30 -7.37
N ALA A 46 -5.97 -9.28 -6.74
CA ALA A 46 -6.66 -8.21 -7.45
C ALA A 46 -5.70 -7.07 -7.75
N ASP A 47 -5.66 -6.61 -9.00
CA ASP A 47 -4.77 -5.53 -9.40
C ASP A 47 -5.16 -4.23 -8.72
N TYR A 48 -4.14 -3.42 -8.38
CA TYR A 48 -4.37 -2.10 -7.80
C TYR A 48 -3.32 -1.10 -8.29
N LEU A 49 -3.69 0.17 -8.15
CA LEU A 49 -2.80 1.30 -8.35
C LEU A 49 -3.01 2.21 -7.14
N SER A 50 -1.93 2.56 -6.46
CA SER A 50 -2.05 3.33 -5.23
C SER A 50 -0.78 4.13 -4.97
N ASN A 51 -0.64 4.62 -3.74
CA ASN A 51 0.51 5.39 -3.31
C ASN A 51 1.01 4.87 -1.97
N VAL A 52 2.31 5.08 -1.73
CA VAL A 52 2.90 4.89 -0.41
C VAL A 52 3.43 6.23 0.07
N TRP A 53 3.51 6.40 1.39
CA TRP A 53 4.07 7.62 1.97
C TRP A 53 4.72 7.30 3.31
N PRO A 54 5.69 8.15 3.73
CA PRO A 54 6.30 7.98 5.05
C PRO A 54 5.26 8.16 6.15
N ALA A 55 5.16 7.17 7.01
CA ALA A 55 4.16 7.15 8.08
C ALA A 55 4.74 7.57 9.43
N GLY A 56 5.97 8.05 9.44
CA GLY A 56 6.67 8.41 10.67
C GLY A 56 7.43 7.23 11.27
N SER A 57 8.41 7.53 12.11
CA SER A 57 9.19 6.52 12.83
C SER A 57 9.83 5.48 11.91
N GLY A 58 10.27 5.92 10.73
CA GLY A 58 10.94 5.02 9.79
C GLY A 58 10.02 4.05 9.07
N ARG A 59 8.71 4.27 9.12
CA ARG A 59 7.74 3.38 8.49
C ARG A 59 7.21 3.95 7.19
N LEU A 60 6.81 3.07 6.29
CA LEU A 60 6.21 3.43 5.01
C LEU A 60 4.84 2.77 4.93
N ALA A 61 3.81 3.53 4.57
CA ALA A 61 2.44 3.04 4.53
C ALA A 61 1.92 2.99 3.10
N LEU A 62 1.22 1.91 2.77
CA LEU A 62 0.50 1.76 1.50
C LEU A 62 -0.96 2.14 1.73
N SER A 63 -1.47 3.04 0.90
CA SER A 63 -2.87 3.41 0.93
C SER A 63 -3.72 2.27 0.38
N VAL A 64 -4.71 1.83 1.17
CA VAL A 64 -5.61 0.75 0.75
C VAL A 64 -7.02 1.33 0.68
N SER A 65 -7.49 1.58 -0.53
CA SER A 65 -8.79 2.21 -0.74
C SER A 65 -9.93 1.20 -0.57
N LYS A 66 -11.14 1.73 -0.40
CA LYS A 66 -12.32 0.87 -0.35
C LYS A 66 -12.48 0.06 -1.64
N GLN A 67 -12.13 0.66 -2.77
CA GLN A 67 -12.18 -0.04 -4.04
C GLN A 67 -11.22 -1.22 -4.07
N MET A 68 -10.00 -1.03 -3.55
CA MET A 68 -9.02 -2.11 -3.45
C MET A 68 -9.54 -3.23 -2.57
N MET A 69 -10.09 -2.89 -1.41
CA MET A 69 -10.61 -3.88 -0.49
C MET A 69 -11.79 -4.63 -1.09
N GLY A 70 -12.67 -3.92 -1.77
CA GLY A 70 -13.81 -4.56 -2.44
C GLY A 70 -13.38 -5.54 -3.51
N ALA A 71 -12.42 -5.15 -4.34
CA ALA A 71 -11.91 -6.02 -5.41
C ALA A 71 -11.20 -7.24 -4.84
N ALA A 72 -10.56 -7.10 -3.69
CA ALA A 72 -9.82 -8.19 -3.06
C ALA A 72 -10.69 -9.05 -2.13
N GLY A 73 -11.90 -8.62 -1.85
CA GLY A 73 -12.80 -9.36 -0.96
C GLY A 73 -12.39 -9.30 0.51
N ILE A 74 -11.79 -8.19 0.93
CA ILE A 74 -11.28 -8.05 2.30
C ILE A 74 -11.73 -6.72 2.89
N GLY A 75 -11.46 -6.57 4.18
CA GLY A 75 -11.73 -5.32 4.89
C GLY A 75 -10.68 -5.06 5.94
N VAL A 76 -10.89 -3.97 6.68
CA VAL A 76 -10.00 -3.61 7.79
C VAL A 76 -10.03 -4.72 8.83
N GLY A 77 -8.85 -5.14 9.28
CA GLY A 77 -8.69 -6.25 10.21
C GLY A 77 -8.25 -7.53 9.55
N ASP A 78 -8.40 -7.63 8.23
CA ASP A 78 -7.99 -8.83 7.50
C ASP A 78 -6.52 -8.76 7.15
N VAL A 79 -5.88 -9.94 7.07
CA VAL A 79 -4.53 -10.08 6.56
C VAL A 79 -4.63 -10.24 5.05
N ALA A 80 -3.84 -9.47 4.32
CA ALA A 80 -3.83 -9.52 2.86
C ALA A 80 -2.44 -9.89 2.36
N GLU A 81 -2.41 -10.65 1.26
CA GLU A 81 -1.16 -10.87 0.54
C GLU A 81 -1.02 -9.77 -0.50
N ILE A 82 0.08 -9.03 -0.41
CA ILE A 82 0.25 -7.81 -1.18
C ILE A 82 1.51 -7.93 -2.03
N GLU A 83 1.37 -7.67 -3.32
CA GLU A 83 2.50 -7.47 -4.23
C GLU A 83 2.57 -5.98 -4.52
N VAL A 84 3.78 -5.43 -4.48
CA VAL A 84 3.98 -4.00 -4.70
C VAL A 84 5.22 -3.78 -5.54
N GLU A 85 5.12 -2.86 -6.49
CA GLU A 85 6.27 -2.37 -7.23
C GLU A 85 6.07 -0.88 -7.48
N ARG A 86 7.18 -0.17 -7.54
CA ARG A 86 7.14 1.26 -7.81
C ARG A 86 6.86 1.52 -9.28
N VAL A 87 5.96 2.45 -9.54
CA VAL A 87 5.76 2.94 -10.91
C VAL A 87 6.91 3.88 -11.19
N ALA A 88 7.69 3.58 -12.24
CA ALA A 88 8.88 4.36 -12.54
C ALA A 88 8.52 5.81 -12.80
N PRO A 89 9.27 6.77 -12.22
CA PRO A 89 9.01 8.18 -12.48
C PRO A 89 9.09 8.46 -13.98
N GLY A 90 8.09 9.16 -14.49
CA GLY A 90 8.06 9.50 -15.89
C GLY A 90 7.60 8.43 -16.84
N ALA A 91 7.35 7.20 -16.34
CA ALA A 91 6.97 6.08 -17.20
C ALA A 91 5.68 6.33 -17.94
N ASN A 92 4.79 7.10 -17.36
CA ASN A 92 3.49 7.38 -17.96
C ASN A 92 3.32 8.86 -18.29
N SER A 93 4.40 9.60 -18.33
CA SER A 93 4.33 11.04 -18.61
C SER A 93 4.51 11.37 -20.06
N SER A 94 4.89 10.40 -20.84
CA SER A 94 5.11 10.63 -22.23
C SER A 94 3.79 10.67 -22.95
N ARG A 95 3.51 11.02 -22.72
CA ARG A 95 2.63 11.08 -23.33
C ARG A 95 1.89 11.37 -23.48
#